data_fe9e8925558ca852777d1aff08251e43
#
_entry.id   fe9e8925558ca852777d1aff08251e43
#
_cell.length_a   1.000
_cell.length_b   1.000
_cell.length_c   1.000
_cell.angle_alpha   90.00
_cell.angle_beta   90.00
_cell.angle_gamma   90.00
#
_symmetry.space_group_name_H-M   'P 1'
#
loop_
_entity.id
_entity.type
_entity.pdbx_description
1 polymer ?
#
loop_
_entity_poly.entity_id
_entity_poly.type
_entity_poly.pdbx_seq_one_letter_code
_entity_poly.pdbx_strand_id
1 'polypeptide(L)'
;MIAAAVVLALCAVAAWVAMRPANAPSPEPASTRVTRQIRIQAGPDAELRYAEAGQRRAVCGYMGRVAGGPAVGFVSIPNRILFSDDPLPTEFREMRQRYCPGFMQGPAQPSPVR
;
A
#
# COMPACT_ATOMS: atom_id res chain seq x y z
N MET A 1 23.14 -48.84 -4.31
CA MET A 1 23.87 -47.66 -4.77
C MET A 1 23.00 -46.75 -5.57
N ILE A 2 22.34 -47.26 -6.58
CA ILE A 2 21.47 -46.44 -7.39
C ILE A 2 20.33 -45.88 -6.55
N ALA A 3 19.77 -46.64 -5.65
CA ALA A 3 18.68 -46.21 -4.80
C ALA A 3 19.09 -45.04 -3.88
N ALA A 4 20.31 -45.08 -3.37
CA ALA A 4 20.80 -44.00 -2.52
C ALA A 4 20.97 -42.68 -3.31
N ALA A 5 21.45 -42.77 -4.54
CA ALA A 5 21.58 -41.59 -5.37
C ALA A 5 20.23 -40.99 -5.73
N VAL A 6 19.24 -41.83 -5.99
CA VAL A 6 17.89 -41.33 -6.28
C VAL A 6 17.29 -40.64 -5.07
N VAL A 7 17.47 -41.20 -3.87
CA VAL A 7 16.95 -40.58 -2.66
C VAL A 7 17.61 -39.21 -2.41
N LEU A 8 18.91 -39.12 -2.62
CA LEU A 8 19.60 -37.85 -2.42
C LEU A 8 19.12 -36.82 -3.43
N ALA A 9 18.91 -37.19 -4.68
CA ALA A 9 18.40 -36.29 -5.68
C ALA A 9 17.00 -35.76 -5.34
N LEU A 10 16.14 -36.64 -4.86
CA LEU A 10 14.78 -36.24 -4.46
C LEU A 10 14.81 -35.29 -3.26
N CYS A 11 15.68 -35.52 -2.31
CA CYS A 11 15.83 -34.63 -1.16
C CYS A 11 16.32 -33.24 -1.59
N ALA A 12 17.26 -33.21 -2.52
CA ALA A 12 17.77 -31.92 -3.01
C ALA A 12 16.70 -31.14 -3.75
N VAL A 13 15.88 -31.82 -4.56
CA VAL A 13 14.78 -31.15 -5.26
C VAL A 13 13.73 -30.64 -4.28
N ALA A 14 13.39 -31.41 -3.27
CA ALA A 14 12.42 -30.99 -2.28
C ALA A 14 12.92 -29.77 -1.50
N ALA A 15 14.19 -29.77 -1.11
CA ALA A 15 14.77 -28.64 -0.41
C ALA A 15 14.76 -27.40 -1.29
N TRP A 16 15.11 -27.56 -2.55
CA TRP A 16 15.14 -26.44 -3.48
C TRP A 16 13.75 -25.85 -3.68
N VAL A 17 12.73 -26.69 -3.81
CA VAL A 17 11.36 -26.22 -3.95
C VAL A 17 10.90 -25.48 -2.70
N ALA A 18 11.26 -25.97 -1.52
CA ALA A 18 10.86 -25.32 -0.28
C ALA A 18 11.51 -23.95 -0.11
N MET A 19 12.70 -23.77 -0.69
CA MET A 19 13.41 -22.50 -0.56
C MET A 19 13.24 -21.61 -1.76
N ARG A 20 12.36 -21.96 -2.67
CA ARG A 20 12.18 -21.16 -3.84
C ARG A 20 11.69 -19.81 -3.56
N PRO A 21 12.02 -18.84 -4.40
CA PRO A 21 11.45 -17.52 -4.31
C PRO A 21 9.95 -17.46 -4.54
N ALA A 22 9.34 -18.54 -4.87
CA ALA A 22 7.88 -18.57 -4.85
C ALA A 22 7.40 -18.43 -3.42
N ASN A 23 8.28 -18.72 -2.48
CA ASN A 23 8.05 -18.41 -1.10
C ASN A 23 8.69 -17.12 -0.75
N ALA A 24 9.33 -16.51 -1.70
CA ALA A 24 9.72 -15.16 -1.52
C ALA A 24 8.43 -14.42 -1.29
N PRO A 25 8.45 -13.45 -0.44
CA PRO A 25 7.26 -12.76 -0.09
C PRO A 25 6.57 -12.28 -1.32
N SER A 26 5.35 -12.67 -1.46
CA SER A 26 4.47 -11.99 -2.36
C SER A 26 4.58 -10.53 -1.98
N PRO A 27 4.45 -9.65 -2.94
CA PRO A 27 4.39 -8.25 -2.59
C PRO A 27 3.34 -8.08 -1.50
N GLU A 28 3.68 -7.33 -0.52
CA GLU A 28 2.77 -7.02 0.58
C GLU A 28 1.44 -6.58 0.01
N PRO A 29 0.31 -7.09 0.48
CA PRO A 29 -0.98 -6.62 0.01
C PRO A 29 -1.08 -5.10 0.19
N ALA A 30 -1.72 -4.44 -0.76
CA ALA A 30 -1.79 -2.99 -0.74
C ALA A 30 -2.44 -2.47 0.54
N SER A 31 -3.48 -3.12 1.02
CA SER A 31 -4.14 -2.69 2.25
C SER A 31 -3.21 -2.79 3.46
N THR A 32 -2.40 -3.83 3.53
CA THR A 32 -1.44 -3.99 4.61
C THR A 32 -0.36 -2.91 4.55
N ARG A 33 0.13 -2.65 3.35
CA ARG A 33 1.12 -1.60 3.15
C ARG A 33 0.59 -0.24 3.59
N VAL A 34 -0.60 0.10 3.15
CA VAL A 34 -1.19 1.40 3.46
C VAL A 34 -1.38 1.55 4.96
N THR A 35 -1.92 0.54 5.62
CA THR A 35 -2.12 0.59 7.06
C THR A 35 -0.79 0.79 7.80
N ARG A 36 0.23 0.06 7.37
CA ARG A 36 1.55 0.17 7.96
C ARG A 36 2.12 1.58 7.76
N GLN A 37 2.03 2.11 6.54
CA GLN A 37 2.54 3.44 6.25
C GLN A 37 1.81 4.51 7.06
N ILE A 38 0.50 4.40 7.16
CA ILE A 38 -0.29 5.35 7.93
C ILE A 38 0.16 5.35 9.40
N ARG A 39 0.34 4.18 9.96
CA ARG A 39 0.74 4.09 11.37
C ARG A 39 2.15 4.61 11.61
N ILE A 40 3.05 4.38 10.66
CA ILE A 40 4.41 4.88 10.79
C ILE A 40 4.44 6.41 10.69
N GLN A 41 3.71 6.97 9.74
CA GLN A 41 3.80 8.40 9.47
C GLN A 41 2.86 9.23 10.35
N ALA A 42 1.69 8.71 10.66
CA ALA A 42 0.67 9.46 11.37
C ALA A 42 0.44 8.99 12.81
N GLY A 43 1.05 7.88 13.19
CA GLY A 43 0.97 7.40 14.57
C GLY A 43 0.00 6.25 14.77
N PRO A 44 0.07 5.59 15.94
CA PRO A 44 -0.73 4.40 16.21
C PRO A 44 -2.23 4.65 16.32
N ASP A 45 -2.64 5.89 16.52
CA ASP A 45 -4.05 6.20 16.64
C ASP A 45 -4.70 6.47 15.30
N ALA A 46 -3.91 6.53 14.24
CA ALA A 46 -4.45 6.79 12.91
C ALA A 46 -5.19 5.58 12.38
N GLU A 47 -6.23 5.82 11.61
CA GLU A 47 -7.02 4.74 11.06
C GLU A 47 -7.31 4.96 9.59
N LEU A 48 -7.33 3.86 8.83
CA LEU A 48 -7.70 3.88 7.44
C LEU A 48 -9.22 3.87 7.34
N ARG A 49 -9.80 4.76 6.55
CA ARG A 49 -11.25 4.85 6.41
C ARG A 49 -11.74 4.47 5.04
N TYR A 50 -10.97 4.70 4.01
CA TYR A 50 -11.36 4.38 2.65
C TYR A 50 -10.11 4.23 1.80
N ALA A 51 -10.12 3.30 0.88
CA ALA A 51 -8.99 3.11 -0.03
C ALA A 51 -9.48 2.62 -1.38
N GLU A 52 -8.89 3.14 -2.42
CA GLU A 52 -9.16 2.67 -3.77
C GLU A 52 -7.84 2.49 -4.51
N ALA A 53 -7.81 1.54 -5.42
CA ALA A 53 -6.61 1.27 -6.19
C ALA A 53 -6.37 2.38 -7.20
N GLY A 54 -5.13 2.79 -7.33
CA GLY A 54 -4.70 3.71 -8.36
C GLY A 54 -3.80 3.01 -9.36
N GLN A 55 -3.05 3.79 -10.12
CA GLN A 55 -2.14 3.26 -11.11
C GLN A 55 -0.85 2.81 -10.45
N ARG A 56 -0.17 1.87 -11.08
CA ARG A 56 1.16 1.44 -10.64
C ARG A 56 1.22 1.04 -9.18
N ARG A 57 0.22 0.29 -8.74
CA ARG A 57 0.15 -0.21 -7.36
C ARG A 57 -0.04 0.88 -6.32
N ALA A 58 -0.38 2.08 -6.74
CA ALA A 58 -0.71 3.13 -5.80
C ALA A 58 -2.08 2.86 -5.19
N VAL A 59 -2.31 3.41 -4.01
CA VAL A 59 -3.60 3.37 -3.35
C VAL A 59 -3.88 4.78 -2.85
N CYS A 60 -5.06 5.28 -3.14
CA CYS A 60 -5.50 6.57 -2.65
C CYS A 60 -6.72 6.39 -1.78
N GLY A 61 -6.91 7.26 -0.83
CA GLY A 61 -8.06 7.13 0.05
C GLY A 61 -8.07 8.18 1.13
N TYR A 62 -8.78 7.86 2.20
CA TYR A 62 -8.91 8.76 3.34
C TYR A 62 -8.53 8.02 4.62
N MET A 63 -7.91 8.74 5.51
CA MET A 63 -7.57 8.24 6.83
C MET A 63 -7.94 9.28 7.86
N GLY A 64 -7.99 8.90 9.11
CA GLY A 64 -8.13 9.83 10.22
C GLY A 64 -6.91 9.74 11.09
N ARG A 65 -6.39 10.86 11.55
CA ARG A 65 -5.22 10.83 12.42
C ARG A 65 -5.60 10.32 13.81
N VAL A 66 -6.84 10.52 14.19
CA VAL A 66 -7.39 9.97 15.42
C VAL A 66 -8.80 9.48 15.14
N ALA A 67 -9.28 8.59 15.98
CA ALA A 67 -10.63 8.07 15.85
C ALA A 67 -11.62 9.23 15.92
N GLY A 68 -12.55 9.27 14.97
CA GLY A 68 -13.54 10.32 14.93
C GLY A 68 -13.06 11.67 14.44
N GLY A 69 -11.78 11.78 14.13
CA GLY A 69 -11.23 13.04 13.64
C GLY A 69 -11.52 13.28 12.16
N PRO A 70 -11.11 14.43 11.64
CA PRO A 70 -11.37 14.76 10.25
C PRO A 70 -10.71 13.78 9.28
N ALA A 71 -11.33 13.61 8.13
CA ALA A 71 -10.76 12.77 7.09
C ALA A 71 -9.61 13.50 6.41
N VAL A 72 -8.52 12.79 6.20
CA VAL A 72 -7.35 13.30 5.53
C VAL A 72 -7.10 12.43 4.31
N GLY A 73 -6.96 13.02 3.15
CA GLY A 73 -6.67 12.26 1.93
C GLY A 73 -5.24 11.77 1.93
N PHE A 74 -4.99 10.65 1.27
CA PHE A 74 -3.62 10.13 1.13
C PHE A 74 -3.39 9.52 -0.24
N VAL A 75 -2.13 9.50 -0.64
CA VAL A 75 -1.67 8.76 -1.80
C VAL A 75 -0.53 7.87 -1.32
N SER A 76 -0.70 6.57 -1.45
CA SER A 76 0.29 5.59 -1.03
C SER A 76 0.92 4.95 -2.26
N ILE A 77 2.23 4.97 -2.34
CA ILE A 77 2.98 4.21 -3.33
C ILE A 77 3.91 3.26 -2.55
N PRO A 78 4.50 2.29 -3.21
CA PRO A 78 5.24 1.26 -2.46
C PRO A 78 6.28 1.74 -1.46
N ASN A 79 6.89 2.88 -1.70
CA ASN A 79 7.96 3.35 -0.83
C ASN A 79 7.63 4.63 -0.06
N ARG A 80 6.45 5.18 -0.17
CA ARG A 80 6.11 6.38 0.60
C ARG A 80 4.61 6.63 0.59
N ILE A 81 4.17 7.48 1.47
CA ILE A 81 2.79 7.92 1.51
C ILE A 81 2.79 9.44 1.74
N LEU A 82 1.86 10.12 1.10
CA LEU A 82 1.69 11.55 1.26
C LEU A 82 0.26 11.83 1.72
N PHE A 83 0.09 12.87 2.50
CA PHE A 83 -1.22 13.23 3.04
C PHE A 83 -1.64 14.62 2.54
N SER A 84 -2.95 14.81 2.44
CA SER A 84 -3.49 16.06 1.93
C SER A 84 -3.27 17.25 2.87
N ASP A 85 -3.01 16.98 4.14
CA ASP A 85 -2.75 18.04 5.10
C ASP A 85 -1.26 18.28 5.32
N ASP A 86 -0.44 17.75 4.42
CA ASP A 86 1.00 17.96 4.46
C ASP A 86 1.30 19.44 4.25
N PRO A 87 2.31 19.99 4.91
CA PRO A 87 2.71 21.38 4.68
C PRO A 87 3.10 21.68 3.23
N LEU A 88 3.45 20.65 2.46
CA LEU A 88 3.80 20.84 1.05
C LEU A 88 2.71 20.20 0.18
N PRO A 89 1.56 20.83 0.06
CA PRO A 89 0.44 20.23 -0.64
C PRO A 89 0.64 20.01 -2.13
N THR A 90 1.59 20.70 -2.72
CA THR A 90 1.87 20.56 -4.14
C THR A 90 2.33 19.14 -4.46
N GLU A 91 3.20 18.56 -3.64
CA GLU A 91 3.69 17.22 -3.88
C GLU A 91 2.56 16.20 -3.77
N PHE A 92 1.69 16.35 -2.79
CA PHE A 92 0.53 15.49 -2.66
C PHE A 92 -0.36 15.59 -3.90
N ARG A 93 -0.61 16.81 -4.36
CA ARG A 93 -1.48 17.04 -5.51
C ARG A 93 -0.91 16.40 -6.77
N GLU A 94 0.39 16.54 -6.98
CA GLU A 94 1.05 15.96 -8.14
C GLU A 94 1.00 14.44 -8.10
N MET A 95 1.24 13.85 -6.94
CA MET A 95 1.17 12.42 -6.79
C MET A 95 -0.25 11.91 -7.03
N ARG A 96 -1.24 12.61 -6.51
CA ARG A 96 -2.63 12.24 -6.70
C ARG A 96 -2.99 12.27 -8.18
N GLN A 97 -2.59 13.31 -8.89
CA GLN A 97 -2.89 13.41 -10.30
C GLN A 97 -2.19 12.32 -11.12
N ARG A 98 -0.99 11.96 -10.71
CA ARG A 98 -0.23 10.95 -11.43
C ARG A 98 -0.77 9.55 -11.21
N TYR A 99 -1.13 9.21 -10.00
CA TYR A 99 -1.48 7.84 -9.67
C TYR A 99 -2.97 7.60 -9.48
N CYS A 100 -3.72 8.60 -9.09
CA CYS A 100 -5.15 8.47 -8.84
C CYS A 100 -5.89 9.66 -9.43
N PRO A 101 -5.88 9.83 -10.74
CA PRO A 101 -6.42 11.05 -11.34
C PRO A 101 -7.89 11.33 -11.06
N GLY A 102 -8.67 10.31 -10.77
CA GLY A 102 -10.08 10.54 -10.45
C GLY A 102 -10.38 10.76 -9.00
N PHE A 103 -9.39 10.58 -8.13
CA PHE A 103 -9.61 10.66 -6.70
C PHE A 103 -9.65 12.13 -6.26
N MET A 104 -10.62 12.47 -5.48
CA MET A 104 -10.80 13.84 -4.98
C MET A 104 -11.06 14.86 -6.08
N GLN A 105 -11.41 14.40 -7.27
CA GLN A 105 -11.77 15.28 -8.34
C GLN A 105 -13.12 14.92 -8.81
N GLY A 106 -13.68 15.53 -9.57
CA GLY A 106 -14.92 15.17 -10.12
C GLY A 106 -16.05 15.80 -9.39
N PRO A 107 -17.19 15.71 -9.98
CA PRO A 107 -18.35 16.40 -9.49
C PRO A 107 -18.84 15.86 -8.18
N ALA A 108 -18.46 14.65 -7.88
CA ALA A 108 -18.87 14.10 -6.61
C ALA A 108 -18.17 14.75 -5.46
N GLN A 109 -17.09 15.43 -5.72
CA GLN A 109 -16.43 16.11 -4.70
C GLN A 109 -17.19 17.35 -4.45
N PRO A 110 -17.87 17.47 -3.40
CA PRO A 110 -18.60 18.65 -3.09
C PRO A 110 -17.57 19.68 -2.89
N SER A 111 -17.76 20.67 -3.52
CA SER A 111 -16.87 21.71 -3.32
C SER A 111 -17.11 22.18 -1.95
N PRO A 112 -16.11 22.20 -1.21
CA PRO A 112 -16.21 22.58 0.14
C PRO A 112 -16.62 23.95 0.27
N VAL A 113 -16.63 24.61 -0.77
CA VAL A 113 -16.86 25.77 -0.67
C VAL A 113 -18.00 26.11 -1.01
N ARG A 114 -18.72 25.90 -0.81
CA ARG A 114 -19.82 26.37 -1.14
C ARG A 114 -20.31 27.05 -0.17
#